data_66518c468987cd9b822e34607c1dab29
#
_entry.id   66518c468987cd9b822e34607c1dab29
#
_cell.length_a   1.000
_cell.length_b   1.000
_cell.length_c   1.000
_cell.angle_alpha   90.00
_cell.angle_beta   90.00
_cell.angle_gamma   90.00
#
_symmetry.space_group_name_H-M   'P 1'
#
loop_
_entity.id
_entity.type
_entity.pdbx_description
1 polymer ?
#
loop_
_entity_poly.entity_id
_entity_poly.type
_entity_poly.pdbx_seq_one_letter_code
_entity_poly.pdbx_strand_id
1 'polypeptide(L)'
;MFSRYIVLILFFFCWSSGSAQLLTDKLFFEHLTTEDGLSHNYVQSIYQDKDGFIWLGSDNGLNRYDGQRIDIFSTNTQPTLGGNKIRRIIQDRDKNLWILHENGLDRMKYSTQQVKSFLYDKNQSSRWVGIGVDKEESLVAYTEKKIFRYDMEKDTLVVLQDAPEEYRYSAFVQAGGKYYVGTRQHGIIVYDENWQLLEHIYPKSIEKGPLTDGLINVLRVDSEGCLWSVIVGICIN
;
A
#
# COMPACT_ATOMS: atom_id res chain seq x y z
N MET A 1 -18.20 67.38 -13.80
CA MET A 1 -17.19 66.82 -12.86
C MET A 1 -17.23 65.29 -12.71
N PHE A 2 -18.23 64.61 -13.19
CA PHE A 2 -18.41 63.17 -13.09
C PHE A 2 -17.67 62.31 -14.16
N SER A 3 -17.26 62.92 -15.28
CA SER A 3 -16.70 62.18 -16.42
C SER A 3 -15.23 61.75 -16.23
N ARG A 4 -14.47 62.42 -15.35
CA ARG A 4 -13.03 62.08 -15.14
C ARG A 4 -12.80 60.88 -14.23
N TYR A 5 -13.73 60.57 -13.38
CA TYR A 5 -13.60 59.41 -12.45
C TYR A 5 -13.97 58.07 -13.08
N ILE A 6 -14.86 58.09 -14.09
CA ILE A 6 -15.26 56.88 -14.83
C ILE A 6 -14.08 56.34 -15.66
N VAL A 7 -13.27 57.21 -16.24
CA VAL A 7 -12.09 56.78 -17.01
C VAL A 7 -11.00 56.18 -16.11
N LEU A 8 -10.83 56.72 -14.90
CA LEU A 8 -9.88 56.17 -13.91
C LEU A 8 -10.31 54.80 -13.38
N ILE A 9 -11.59 54.54 -13.16
CA ILE A 9 -12.13 53.27 -12.73
C ILE A 9 -11.98 52.20 -13.83
N LEU A 10 -12.20 52.57 -15.09
CA LEU A 10 -11.99 51.65 -16.22
C LEU A 10 -10.51 51.28 -16.42
N PHE A 11 -9.57 52.22 -16.12
CA PHE A 11 -8.14 51.94 -16.19
C PHE A 11 -7.65 51.00 -15.05
N PHE A 12 -8.31 51.05 -13.89
CA PHE A 12 -7.97 50.16 -12.79
C PHE A 12 -8.50 48.73 -13.01
N PHE A 13 -9.61 48.57 -13.76
CA PHE A 13 -10.16 47.23 -14.09
C PHE A 13 -9.39 46.52 -15.21
N CYS A 14 -8.65 47.25 -16.07
CA CYS A 14 -7.84 46.63 -17.12
C CYS A 14 -6.48 46.10 -16.64
N TRP A 15 -6.04 46.40 -15.40
CA TRP A 15 -4.77 45.93 -14.89
C TRP A 15 -4.87 44.65 -14.03
N SER A 16 -6.08 44.14 -13.83
CA SER A 16 -6.29 42.89 -13.15
C SER A 16 -6.52 41.71 -14.10
N SER A 17 -6.13 41.82 -15.35
CA SER A 17 -5.95 40.65 -16.23
C SER A 17 -4.73 39.85 -15.75
N GLY A 18 -4.87 39.22 -14.60
CA GLY A 18 -3.94 38.20 -14.17
C GLY A 18 -3.91 37.14 -15.26
N SER A 19 -2.82 37.10 -16.02
CA SER A 19 -2.53 35.96 -16.87
C SER A 19 -2.49 34.72 -15.98
N ALA A 20 -3.57 33.96 -15.97
CA ALA A 20 -3.51 32.59 -15.52
C ALA A 20 -2.56 31.86 -16.46
N GLN A 21 -1.28 31.92 -16.14
CA GLN A 21 -0.26 31.12 -16.77
C GLN A 21 -0.62 29.67 -16.36
N LEU A 22 -1.34 28.98 -17.25
CA LEU A 22 -1.41 27.52 -17.20
C LEU A 22 0.05 27.05 -17.25
N LEU A 23 0.60 26.76 -16.06
CA LEU A 23 1.82 25.97 -15.95
C LEU A 23 1.49 24.61 -16.59
N THR A 24 1.62 24.52 -17.90
CA THR A 24 1.77 23.24 -18.58
C THR A 24 3.16 22.73 -18.21
N ASP A 25 3.31 22.24 -16.99
CA ASP A 25 4.47 21.45 -16.63
C ASP A 25 4.50 20.28 -17.61
N LYS A 26 5.44 20.34 -18.54
CA LYS A 26 5.70 19.20 -19.40
C LYS A 26 6.16 18.08 -18.49
N LEU A 27 5.27 17.11 -18.29
CA LEU A 27 5.63 15.88 -17.58
C LEU A 27 6.67 15.16 -18.45
N PHE A 28 7.86 15.00 -17.93
CA PHE A 28 8.88 14.15 -18.49
C PHE A 28 8.74 12.78 -17.86
N PHE A 29 8.65 11.76 -18.70
CA PHE A 29 8.61 10.37 -18.25
C PHE A 29 9.94 9.71 -18.57
N GLU A 30 10.55 9.13 -17.56
CA GLU A 30 11.69 8.23 -17.72
C GLU A 30 11.21 6.79 -17.59
N HIS A 31 11.76 5.90 -18.37
CA HIS A 31 11.47 4.49 -18.34
C HIS A 31 12.65 3.73 -17.75
N LEU A 32 12.40 2.94 -16.70
CA LEU A 32 13.38 2.01 -16.16
C LEU A 32 13.04 0.61 -16.65
N THR A 33 14.00 -0.03 -17.31
CA THR A 33 13.86 -1.36 -17.89
C THR A 33 14.99 -2.28 -17.43
N THR A 34 14.98 -3.52 -17.88
CA THR A 34 16.10 -4.44 -17.65
C THR A 34 17.39 -3.98 -18.34
N GLU A 35 17.33 -3.13 -19.37
CA GLU A 35 18.50 -2.52 -19.99
C GLU A 35 19.15 -1.48 -19.08
N ASP A 36 18.35 -0.85 -18.19
CA ASP A 36 18.81 0.11 -17.18
C ASP A 36 19.21 -0.57 -15.86
N GLY A 37 19.09 -1.90 -15.79
CA GLY A 37 19.52 -2.70 -14.63
C GLY A 37 18.40 -3.22 -13.75
N LEU A 38 17.12 -3.08 -14.13
CA LEU A 38 16.02 -3.74 -13.38
C LEU A 38 16.16 -5.28 -13.48
N SER A 39 15.83 -5.97 -12.42
CA SER A 39 15.82 -7.44 -12.38
C SER A 39 14.75 -8.05 -13.29
N HIS A 40 13.65 -7.31 -13.57
CA HIS A 40 12.57 -7.70 -14.46
C HIS A 40 11.67 -6.52 -14.81
N ASN A 41 11.13 -6.46 -16.04
CA ASN A 41 10.27 -5.35 -16.49
C ASN A 41 8.86 -5.35 -15.86
N TYR A 42 8.41 -6.48 -15.30
CA TYR A 42 7.12 -6.54 -14.61
C TYR A 42 7.28 -6.18 -13.15
N VAL A 43 6.99 -4.92 -12.82
CA VAL A 43 7.04 -4.35 -11.47
C VAL A 43 5.64 -4.39 -10.85
N GLN A 44 5.48 -5.10 -9.72
CA GLN A 44 4.21 -5.25 -9.01
C GLN A 44 4.06 -4.29 -7.83
N SER A 45 5.17 -3.80 -7.27
CA SER A 45 5.17 -2.95 -6.08
C SER A 45 6.22 -1.87 -6.20
N ILE A 46 5.85 -0.65 -5.81
CA ILE A 46 6.74 0.51 -5.71
C ILE A 46 6.57 1.07 -4.31
N TYR A 47 7.69 1.35 -3.65
CA TYR A 47 7.70 1.93 -2.31
C TYR A 47 8.90 2.89 -2.17
N GLN A 48 8.66 4.09 -1.65
CA GLN A 48 9.73 5.02 -1.28
C GLN A 48 9.98 4.91 0.23
N ASP A 49 11.22 4.62 0.61
CA ASP A 49 11.59 4.52 2.01
C ASP A 49 11.82 5.91 2.65
N LYS A 50 12.01 5.92 3.98
CA LYS A 50 12.22 7.15 4.76
C LYS A 50 13.53 7.89 4.45
N ASP A 51 14.45 7.25 3.73
CA ASP A 51 15.73 7.84 3.29
C ASP A 51 15.70 8.26 1.82
N GLY A 52 14.55 8.08 1.13
CA GLY A 52 14.30 8.54 -0.23
C GLY A 52 14.61 7.52 -1.33
N PHE A 53 15.14 6.33 -1.00
CA PHE A 53 15.33 5.27 -1.98
C PHE A 53 13.99 4.75 -2.51
N ILE A 54 13.94 4.47 -3.81
CA ILE A 54 12.79 3.82 -4.44
C ILE A 54 13.04 2.32 -4.50
N TRP A 55 12.14 1.56 -3.89
CA TRP A 55 12.14 0.12 -3.91
C TRP A 55 11.13 -0.39 -4.92
N LEU A 56 11.57 -1.25 -5.85
CA LEU A 56 10.77 -1.81 -6.93
C LEU A 56 10.72 -3.32 -6.77
N GLY A 57 9.54 -3.84 -6.45
CA GLY A 57 9.30 -5.27 -6.37
C GLY A 57 8.87 -5.82 -7.72
N SER A 58 9.64 -6.74 -8.27
CA SER A 58 9.39 -7.35 -9.57
C SER A 58 9.13 -8.86 -9.49
N ASP A 59 8.91 -9.49 -10.62
CA ASP A 59 8.77 -10.95 -10.70
C ASP A 59 10.11 -11.70 -10.56
N ASN A 60 11.25 -10.99 -10.54
CA ASN A 60 12.57 -11.59 -10.42
C ASN A 60 13.49 -10.85 -9.43
N GLY A 61 12.93 -10.38 -8.33
CA GLY A 61 13.69 -9.78 -7.24
C GLY A 61 13.20 -8.41 -6.83
N LEU A 62 13.84 -7.89 -5.80
CA LEU A 62 13.68 -6.57 -5.24
C LEU A 62 14.80 -5.68 -5.77
N ASN A 63 14.45 -4.50 -6.26
CA ASN A 63 15.38 -3.52 -6.78
C ASN A 63 15.37 -2.29 -5.90
N ARG A 64 16.53 -1.75 -5.55
CA ARG A 64 16.69 -0.46 -4.86
C ARG A 64 17.28 0.55 -5.82
N TYR A 65 16.56 1.63 -6.07
CA TYR A 65 16.97 2.72 -6.96
C TYR A 65 17.27 3.99 -6.16
N ASP A 66 18.44 4.59 -6.37
CA ASP A 66 18.91 5.80 -5.70
C ASP A 66 18.79 7.07 -6.58
N GLY A 67 18.21 6.95 -7.76
CA GLY A 67 18.15 8.01 -8.77
C GLY A 67 19.20 7.85 -9.89
N GLN A 68 20.17 6.96 -9.73
CA GLN A 68 21.24 6.72 -10.72
C GLN A 68 21.54 5.23 -10.91
N ARG A 69 21.49 4.46 -9.82
CA ARG A 69 21.90 3.07 -9.80
C ARG A 69 20.81 2.18 -9.25
N ILE A 70 20.74 0.95 -9.76
CA ILE A 70 19.85 -0.10 -9.29
C ILE A 70 20.67 -1.21 -8.65
N ASP A 71 20.40 -1.49 -7.35
CA ASP A 71 20.91 -2.66 -6.65
C ASP A 71 19.83 -3.73 -6.63
N ILE A 72 20.18 -4.98 -6.94
CA ILE A 72 19.24 -6.10 -7.01
C ILE A 72 19.43 -7.03 -5.82
N PHE A 73 18.31 -7.43 -5.20
CA PHE A 73 18.21 -8.41 -4.13
C PHE A 73 17.31 -9.57 -4.57
N SER A 74 17.75 -10.79 -4.40
CA SER A 74 17.03 -11.99 -4.88
C SER A 74 17.41 -13.22 -4.04
N THR A 75 16.89 -14.38 -4.43
CA THR A 75 17.30 -15.66 -3.83
C THR A 75 18.75 -16.05 -4.17
N ASN A 76 19.38 -15.37 -5.12
CA ASN A 76 20.74 -15.66 -5.61
C ASN A 76 21.76 -14.56 -5.24
N THR A 77 21.35 -13.53 -4.51
CA THR A 77 22.24 -12.44 -4.07
C THR A 77 22.56 -12.56 -2.58
N GLN A 78 23.47 -11.70 -2.10
CA GLN A 78 23.70 -11.47 -0.69
C GLN A 78 23.31 -10.02 -0.36
N PRO A 79 22.41 -9.78 0.59
CA PRO A 79 21.66 -10.78 1.38
C PRO A 79 20.65 -11.57 0.52
N THR A 80 20.38 -12.80 0.92
CA THR A 80 19.47 -13.69 0.20
C THR A 80 18.03 -13.48 0.65
N LEU A 81 17.11 -13.30 -0.30
CA LEU A 81 15.68 -13.25 -0.05
C LEU A 81 15.06 -14.67 -0.05
N GLY A 82 13.92 -14.83 0.63
CA GLY A 82 13.16 -16.07 0.65
C GLY A 82 12.36 -16.34 -0.64
N GLY A 83 12.21 -15.34 -1.51
CA GLY A 83 11.51 -15.46 -2.79
C GLY A 83 11.85 -14.32 -3.75
N ASN A 84 11.54 -14.50 -5.03
CA ASN A 84 11.85 -13.55 -6.09
C ASN A 84 10.64 -12.75 -6.60
N LYS A 85 9.42 -13.29 -6.49
CA LYS A 85 8.21 -12.59 -6.94
C LYS A 85 7.71 -11.66 -5.85
N ILE A 86 8.18 -10.42 -5.88
CA ILE A 86 7.89 -9.42 -4.85
C ILE A 86 6.55 -8.77 -5.12
N ARG A 87 5.61 -8.95 -4.20
CA ARG A 87 4.22 -8.47 -4.33
C ARG A 87 3.96 -7.16 -3.62
N ARG A 88 4.61 -6.95 -2.46
CA ARG A 88 4.43 -5.75 -1.66
C ARG A 88 5.66 -5.44 -0.83
N ILE A 89 5.89 -4.15 -0.63
CA ILE A 89 7.01 -3.63 0.13
C ILE A 89 6.46 -2.55 1.05
N ILE A 90 6.85 -2.58 2.33
CA ILE A 90 6.59 -1.50 3.30
C ILE A 90 7.79 -1.35 4.21
N GLN A 91 7.86 -0.23 4.93
CA GLN A 91 8.84 0.01 5.97
C GLN A 91 8.14 0.24 7.30
N ASP A 92 8.69 -0.33 8.38
CA ASP A 92 8.20 -0.09 9.73
C ASP A 92 8.85 1.16 10.37
N ARG A 93 8.47 1.45 11.64
CA ARG A 93 9.00 2.60 12.39
C ARG A 93 10.53 2.52 12.61
N ASP A 94 11.07 1.31 12.69
CA ASP A 94 12.49 1.05 12.94
C ASP A 94 13.28 0.95 11.63
N LYS A 95 12.67 1.39 10.53
CA LYS A 95 13.22 1.36 9.17
C LYS A 95 13.50 -0.06 8.65
N ASN A 96 12.98 -1.13 9.27
CA ASN A 96 13.08 -2.44 8.64
C ASN A 96 12.18 -2.49 7.42
N LEU A 97 12.70 -3.05 6.34
CA LEU A 97 11.94 -3.27 5.13
C LEU A 97 11.26 -4.64 5.21
N TRP A 98 9.95 -4.65 5.02
CA TRP A 98 9.14 -5.85 4.97
C TRP A 98 8.74 -6.14 3.54
N ILE A 99 9.04 -7.34 3.08
CA ILE A 99 8.97 -7.74 1.68
C ILE A 99 8.09 -8.97 1.58
N LEU A 100 6.89 -8.80 1.02
CA LEU A 100 5.97 -9.91 0.75
C LEU A 100 6.27 -10.50 -0.62
N HIS A 101 6.50 -11.81 -0.66
CA HIS A 101 6.81 -12.57 -1.86
C HIS A 101 6.02 -13.89 -1.95
N GLU A 102 6.19 -14.66 -3.01
CA GLU A 102 5.41 -15.89 -3.26
C GLU A 102 5.59 -16.98 -2.22
N ASN A 103 6.75 -17.02 -1.54
CA ASN A 103 7.08 -18.06 -0.55
C ASN A 103 6.83 -17.61 0.90
N GLY A 104 6.59 -16.32 1.14
CA GLY A 104 6.47 -15.82 2.49
C GLY A 104 6.66 -14.32 2.64
N LEU A 105 7.19 -13.95 3.78
CA LEU A 105 7.48 -12.58 4.17
C LEU A 105 8.93 -12.51 4.67
N ASP A 106 9.69 -11.58 4.15
CA ASP A 106 11.04 -11.26 4.61
C ASP A 106 11.05 -9.95 5.39
N ARG A 107 11.85 -9.90 6.46
CA ARG A 107 12.26 -8.68 7.11
C ARG A 107 13.73 -8.43 6.80
N MET A 108 14.04 -7.35 6.13
CA MET A 108 15.40 -6.85 5.93
C MET A 108 15.71 -5.72 6.93
N LYS A 109 16.67 -5.92 7.82
CA LYS A 109 17.13 -4.87 8.72
C LYS A 109 17.86 -3.79 7.93
N TYR A 110 17.42 -2.54 8.07
CA TYR A 110 17.99 -1.43 7.33
C TYR A 110 19.50 -1.24 7.60
N SER A 111 19.90 -1.29 8.87
CA SER A 111 21.28 -1.00 9.29
C SER A 111 22.31 -2.06 8.87
N THR A 112 21.91 -3.32 8.80
CA THR A 112 22.83 -4.46 8.55
C THR A 112 22.51 -5.20 7.27
N GLN A 113 21.38 -4.90 6.62
CA GLN A 113 20.80 -5.63 5.49
C GLN A 113 20.59 -7.14 5.77
N GLN A 114 20.60 -7.54 7.04
CA GLN A 114 20.30 -8.92 7.40
C GLN A 114 18.84 -9.24 7.12
N VAL A 115 18.60 -10.35 6.45
CA VAL A 115 17.26 -10.85 6.11
C VAL A 115 16.86 -11.96 7.06
N LYS A 116 15.64 -11.88 7.59
CA LYS A 116 14.96 -12.95 8.29
C LYS A 116 13.67 -13.27 7.56
N SER A 117 13.51 -14.53 7.18
CA SER A 117 12.34 -15.01 6.44
C SER A 117 11.32 -15.67 7.35
N PHE A 118 10.05 -15.31 7.17
CA PHE A 118 8.87 -15.93 7.74
C PHE A 118 8.16 -16.70 6.63
N LEU A 119 8.70 -17.88 6.32
CA LEU A 119 8.24 -18.67 5.18
C LEU A 119 6.86 -19.27 5.45
N TYR A 120 6.13 -19.44 4.38
CA TYR A 120 4.85 -20.10 4.39
C TYR A 120 5.00 -21.59 4.73
N ASP A 121 4.25 -22.05 5.73
CA ASP A 121 4.15 -23.48 6.01
C ASP A 121 3.22 -24.14 4.97
N LYS A 122 3.79 -25.00 4.14
CA LYS A 122 3.05 -25.72 3.08
C LYS A 122 1.94 -26.63 3.63
N ASN A 123 2.02 -26.98 4.91
CA ASN A 123 1.01 -27.78 5.59
C ASN A 123 -0.15 -26.95 6.17
N GLN A 124 0.01 -25.64 6.25
CA GLN A 124 -1.04 -24.71 6.63
C GLN A 124 -1.66 -24.10 5.37
N SER A 125 -2.95 -24.21 5.21
CA SER A 125 -3.70 -23.79 4.01
C SER A 125 -3.81 -22.28 3.80
N SER A 126 -3.04 -21.45 4.51
CA SER A 126 -3.18 -20.00 4.52
C SER A 126 -1.92 -19.29 4.04
N ARG A 127 -1.93 -18.80 2.80
CA ARG A 127 -0.88 -17.93 2.26
C ARG A 127 -0.99 -16.52 2.83
N TRP A 128 0.14 -15.81 2.92
CA TRP A 128 0.14 -14.38 3.16
C TRP A 128 -0.58 -13.66 2.02
N VAL A 129 -1.59 -12.86 2.38
CA VAL A 129 -2.41 -12.09 1.43
C VAL A 129 -1.86 -10.69 1.28
N GLY A 130 -1.44 -10.08 2.39
CA GLY A 130 -0.91 -8.74 2.37
C GLY A 130 -0.19 -8.33 3.66
N ILE A 131 0.40 -7.15 3.60
CA ILE A 131 1.08 -6.48 4.70
C ILE A 131 0.65 -5.01 4.76
N GLY A 132 0.71 -4.42 5.93
CA GLY A 132 0.48 -3.00 6.21
C GLY A 132 1.17 -2.63 7.51
N VAL A 133 0.92 -1.42 8.00
CA VAL A 133 1.37 -0.98 9.32
C VAL A 133 0.19 -0.59 10.18
N ASP A 134 0.34 -0.74 11.50
CA ASP A 134 -0.61 -0.25 12.48
C ASP A 134 -0.36 1.25 12.79
N LYS A 135 -1.09 1.79 13.78
CA LYS A 135 -0.96 3.20 14.21
C LYS A 135 0.43 3.54 14.79
N GLU A 136 1.17 2.52 15.22
CA GLU A 136 2.52 2.64 15.77
C GLU A 136 3.60 2.42 14.71
N GLU A 137 3.18 2.33 13.44
CA GLU A 137 4.02 1.96 12.30
C GLU A 137 4.71 0.59 12.47
N SER A 138 4.11 -0.31 13.26
CA SER A 138 4.56 -1.70 13.38
C SER A 138 3.94 -2.55 12.29
N LEU A 139 4.65 -3.59 11.83
CA LEU A 139 4.12 -4.49 10.82
C LEU A 139 2.83 -5.16 11.26
N VAL A 140 1.84 -5.10 10.39
CA VAL A 140 0.67 -5.99 10.36
C VAL A 140 0.72 -6.82 9.09
N ALA A 141 0.74 -8.13 9.24
CA ALA A 141 0.67 -9.08 8.12
C ALA A 141 -0.62 -9.90 8.24
N TYR A 142 -1.20 -10.29 7.11
CA TYR A 142 -2.44 -11.05 7.18
C TYR A 142 -2.50 -12.16 6.11
N THR A 143 -3.14 -13.25 6.53
CA THR A 143 -3.59 -14.34 5.67
C THR A 143 -5.09 -14.20 5.42
N GLU A 144 -5.70 -15.11 4.67
CA GLU A 144 -7.16 -15.11 4.52
C GLU A 144 -7.91 -15.32 5.85
N LYS A 145 -7.25 -15.93 6.84
CA LYS A 145 -7.89 -16.33 8.09
C LYS A 145 -7.37 -15.64 9.35
N LYS A 146 -6.21 -15.02 9.29
CA LYS A 146 -5.57 -14.44 10.48
C LYS A 146 -4.90 -13.13 10.17
N ILE A 147 -4.90 -12.25 11.16
CA ILE A 147 -4.11 -11.04 11.20
C ILE A 147 -3.04 -11.21 12.26
N PHE A 148 -1.83 -10.82 11.93
CA PHE A 148 -0.65 -10.93 12.76
C PHE A 148 -0.01 -9.56 12.95
N ARG A 149 0.61 -9.36 14.10
CA ARG A 149 1.52 -8.25 14.39
C ARG A 149 2.92 -8.78 14.62
N TYR A 150 3.91 -8.02 14.21
CA TYR A 150 5.30 -8.33 14.55
C TYR A 150 5.59 -7.92 16.00
N ASP A 151 6.04 -8.87 16.81
CA ASP A 151 6.51 -8.69 18.17
C ASP A 151 8.04 -8.57 18.15
N MET A 152 8.54 -7.36 18.39
CA MET A 152 9.99 -7.08 18.35
C MET A 152 10.78 -7.77 19.45
N GLU A 153 10.18 -7.94 20.64
CA GLU A 153 10.87 -8.56 21.78
C GLU A 153 11.08 -10.05 21.54
N LYS A 154 10.09 -10.70 20.97
CA LYS A 154 10.14 -12.13 20.64
C LYS A 154 10.70 -12.41 19.25
N ASP A 155 10.92 -11.37 18.45
CA ASP A 155 11.33 -11.47 17.04
C ASP A 155 10.46 -12.45 16.23
N THR A 156 9.13 -12.36 16.40
CA THR A 156 8.16 -13.27 15.76
C THR A 156 6.85 -12.58 15.42
N LEU A 157 6.03 -13.25 14.63
CA LEU A 157 4.66 -12.84 14.32
C LEU A 157 3.70 -13.45 15.34
N VAL A 158 2.89 -12.62 16.00
CA VAL A 158 1.85 -13.04 16.94
C VAL A 158 0.48 -12.79 16.33
N VAL A 159 -0.46 -13.71 16.57
CA VAL A 159 -1.85 -13.58 16.08
C VAL A 159 -2.54 -12.48 16.88
N LEU A 160 -3.14 -11.51 16.17
CA LEU A 160 -4.00 -10.47 16.74
C LEU A 160 -5.48 -10.84 16.62
N GLN A 161 -5.87 -11.36 15.46
CA GLN A 161 -7.27 -11.59 15.13
C GLN A 161 -7.42 -12.81 14.24
N ASP A 162 -8.38 -13.65 14.57
CA ASP A 162 -8.87 -14.71 13.68
C ASP A 162 -10.09 -14.23 12.90
N ALA A 163 -10.17 -14.60 11.63
CA ALA A 163 -11.35 -14.32 10.83
C ALA A 163 -12.52 -15.19 11.31
N PRO A 164 -13.76 -14.67 11.36
CA PRO A 164 -14.95 -15.50 11.49
C PRO A 164 -14.96 -16.64 10.48
N GLU A 165 -15.62 -17.77 10.77
CA GLU A 165 -15.48 -19.02 10.02
C GLU A 165 -15.71 -18.86 8.51
N GLU A 166 -16.72 -18.08 8.13
CA GLU A 166 -17.10 -17.84 6.73
C GLU A 166 -16.27 -16.74 6.05
N TYR A 167 -15.49 -15.97 6.81
CA TYR A 167 -14.81 -14.80 6.28
C TYR A 167 -13.41 -15.12 5.76
N ARG A 168 -13.01 -14.36 4.73
CA ARG A 168 -11.67 -14.42 4.13
C ARG A 168 -11.15 -13.00 3.98
N TYR A 169 -10.12 -12.64 4.72
CA TYR A 169 -9.47 -11.33 4.62
C TYR A 169 -8.79 -11.15 3.26
N SER A 170 -8.90 -9.98 2.69
CA SER A 170 -8.37 -9.68 1.35
C SER A 170 -7.64 -8.34 1.25
N ALA A 171 -7.94 -7.39 2.11
CA ALA A 171 -7.31 -6.08 2.14
C ALA A 171 -7.21 -5.57 3.59
N PHE A 172 -6.29 -4.62 3.82
CA PHE A 172 -6.10 -3.98 5.12
C PHE A 172 -5.61 -2.55 4.95
N VAL A 173 -6.16 -1.64 5.75
CA VAL A 173 -5.63 -0.29 5.93
C VAL A 173 -5.94 0.23 7.34
N GLN A 174 -5.01 0.98 7.90
CA GLN A 174 -5.17 1.71 9.17
C GLN A 174 -5.42 3.18 8.88
N ALA A 175 -6.41 3.78 9.52
CA ALA A 175 -6.66 5.22 9.47
C ALA A 175 -7.53 5.69 10.64
N GLY A 176 -7.28 6.90 11.14
CA GLY A 176 -8.11 7.55 12.15
C GLY A 176 -8.30 6.72 13.43
N GLY A 177 -7.29 5.96 13.85
CA GLY A 177 -7.38 5.08 15.02
C GLY A 177 -8.23 3.82 14.81
N LYS A 178 -8.57 3.48 13.58
CA LYS A 178 -9.35 2.30 13.22
C LYS A 178 -8.60 1.41 12.25
N TYR A 179 -8.94 0.12 12.26
CA TYR A 179 -8.47 -0.86 11.29
C TYR A 179 -9.61 -1.27 10.37
N TYR A 180 -9.44 -1.05 9.08
CA TYR A 180 -10.39 -1.44 8.05
C TYR A 180 -9.87 -2.70 7.36
N VAL A 181 -10.64 -3.77 7.47
CA VAL A 181 -10.28 -5.09 6.94
C VAL A 181 -11.27 -5.49 5.85
N GLY A 182 -10.82 -5.48 4.62
CA GLY A 182 -11.61 -5.96 3.48
C GLY A 182 -11.71 -7.46 3.48
N THR A 183 -12.86 -7.97 3.04
CA THR A 183 -13.14 -9.40 2.91
C THR A 183 -13.51 -9.76 1.48
N ARG A 184 -13.48 -11.05 1.16
CA ARG A 184 -13.84 -11.53 -0.18
C ARG A 184 -15.34 -11.43 -0.49
N GLN A 185 -16.20 -11.57 0.52
CA GLN A 185 -17.66 -11.68 0.30
C GLN A 185 -18.50 -10.89 1.30
N HIS A 186 -17.89 -10.36 2.35
CA HIS A 186 -18.62 -9.77 3.47
C HIS A 186 -18.31 -8.28 3.66
N GLY A 187 -17.88 -7.58 2.60
CA GLY A 187 -17.58 -6.14 2.68
C GLY A 187 -16.36 -5.82 3.55
N ILE A 188 -16.46 -4.78 4.37
CA ILE A 188 -15.37 -4.26 5.18
C ILE A 188 -15.75 -4.41 6.66
N ILE A 189 -14.86 -5.02 7.44
CA ILE A 189 -14.96 -5.09 8.89
C ILE A 189 -14.12 -3.94 9.46
N VAL A 190 -14.67 -3.20 10.43
CA VAL A 190 -13.99 -2.11 11.10
C VAL A 190 -13.73 -2.49 12.54
N TYR A 191 -12.47 -2.44 12.96
CA TYR A 191 -12.04 -2.64 14.34
C TYR A 191 -11.51 -1.34 14.93
N ASP A 192 -11.59 -1.23 16.27
CA ASP A 192 -10.90 -0.19 17.01
C ASP A 192 -9.40 -0.50 17.19
N GLU A 193 -8.70 0.35 17.92
CA GLU A 193 -7.27 0.20 18.23
C GLU A 193 -6.93 -1.06 19.02
N ASN A 194 -7.89 -1.62 19.75
CA ASN A 194 -7.76 -2.83 20.56
C ASN A 194 -8.27 -4.10 19.85
N TRP A 195 -8.53 -3.98 18.53
CA TRP A 195 -9.09 -5.06 17.70
C TRP A 195 -10.48 -5.51 18.14
N GLN A 196 -11.26 -4.62 18.79
CA GLN A 196 -12.66 -4.85 19.07
C GLN A 196 -13.50 -4.46 17.85
N LEU A 197 -14.44 -5.29 17.49
CA LEU A 197 -15.35 -5.04 16.37
C LEU A 197 -16.19 -3.77 16.64
N LEU A 198 -16.10 -2.78 15.75
CA LEU A 198 -16.90 -1.55 15.79
C LEU A 198 -18.08 -1.61 14.84
N GLU A 199 -17.83 -2.01 13.60
CA GLU A 199 -18.79 -1.87 12.52
C GLU A 199 -18.52 -2.88 11.41
N HIS A 200 -19.57 -3.16 10.64
CA HIS A 200 -19.52 -3.96 9.43
C HIS A 200 -20.12 -3.14 8.28
N ILE A 201 -19.32 -2.78 7.31
CA ILE A 201 -19.75 -1.99 6.15
C ILE A 201 -20.00 -2.93 4.98
N TYR A 202 -21.28 -3.04 4.62
CA TYR A 202 -21.70 -3.80 3.45
C TYR A 202 -21.90 -2.83 2.27
N PRO A 203 -21.41 -3.16 1.07
CA PRO A 203 -21.77 -2.40 -0.13
C PRO A 203 -23.27 -2.46 -0.35
N LYS A 204 -23.94 -1.32 -0.49
CA LYS A 204 -25.41 -1.22 -0.66
C LYS A 204 -25.94 -1.97 -1.90
N SER A 205 -25.08 -2.30 -2.85
CA SER A 205 -25.39 -3.04 -4.07
C SER A 205 -25.55 -4.56 -3.87
N ILE A 206 -25.18 -5.11 -2.71
CA ILE A 206 -25.27 -6.55 -2.45
C ILE A 206 -26.72 -7.01 -2.22
N GLU A 207 -27.62 -6.11 -1.85
CA GLU A 207 -29.02 -6.49 -1.56
C GLU A 207 -29.87 -6.88 -2.79
N LYS A 208 -29.45 -6.60 -4.02
CA LYS A 208 -30.35 -6.77 -5.21
C LYS A 208 -29.68 -7.16 -6.53
N GLY A 209 -28.56 -7.86 -6.60
CA GLY A 209 -27.97 -8.19 -7.91
C GLY A 209 -27.19 -9.50 -7.96
N PRO A 210 -27.01 -10.10 -9.16
CA PRO A 210 -26.30 -11.37 -9.34
C PRO A 210 -24.76 -11.27 -9.17
N LEU A 211 -24.24 -10.14 -8.73
CA LEU A 211 -22.81 -9.91 -8.44
C LEU A 211 -22.60 -10.02 -6.93
N THR A 212 -22.65 -11.24 -6.43
CA THR A 212 -22.46 -11.58 -5.02
C THR A 212 -21.02 -11.59 -4.54
N ASP A 213 -20.07 -11.31 -5.41
CA ASP A 213 -18.64 -11.37 -5.06
C ASP A 213 -18.14 -9.98 -4.62
N GLY A 214 -18.54 -9.57 -3.43
CA GLY A 214 -18.03 -8.35 -2.79
C GLY A 214 -16.56 -8.46 -2.37
N LEU A 215 -15.69 -8.94 -3.28
CA LEU A 215 -14.26 -9.02 -3.06
C LEU A 215 -13.65 -7.62 -2.98
N ILE A 216 -13.29 -7.23 -1.78
CA ILE A 216 -12.52 -6.01 -1.54
C ILE A 216 -11.05 -6.29 -1.83
N ASN A 217 -10.55 -5.87 -2.99
CA ASN A 217 -9.17 -6.11 -3.37
C ASN A 217 -8.19 -5.09 -2.82
N VAL A 218 -8.62 -3.83 -2.73
CA VAL A 218 -7.78 -2.73 -2.30
C VAL A 218 -8.55 -1.84 -1.35
N LEU A 219 -7.90 -1.46 -0.28
CA LEU A 219 -8.33 -0.38 0.62
C LEU A 219 -7.23 0.67 0.67
N ARG A 220 -7.64 1.95 0.59
CA ARG A 220 -6.78 3.12 0.75
C ARG A 220 -7.54 4.20 1.50
N VAL A 221 -6.81 5.02 2.22
CA VAL A 221 -7.33 6.25 2.80
C VAL A 221 -6.57 7.41 2.19
N ASP A 222 -7.28 8.43 1.75
CA ASP A 222 -6.67 9.64 1.19
C ASP A 222 -6.28 10.64 2.30
N SER A 223 -5.71 11.78 1.90
CA SER A 223 -5.28 12.84 2.82
C SER A 223 -6.43 13.52 3.55
N GLU A 224 -7.66 13.39 3.04
CA GLU A 224 -8.88 13.94 3.67
C GLU A 224 -9.54 12.93 4.63
N GLY A 225 -9.00 11.71 4.73
CA GLY A 225 -9.51 10.64 5.58
C GLY A 225 -10.62 9.82 4.94
N CYS A 226 -10.90 9.99 3.64
CA CYS A 226 -11.88 9.20 2.92
C CYS A 226 -11.36 7.80 2.63
N LEU A 227 -12.18 6.79 2.93
CA LEU A 227 -11.86 5.39 2.63
C LEU A 227 -12.26 5.04 1.20
N TRP A 228 -11.28 4.65 0.41
CA TRP A 228 -11.45 4.17 -0.96
C TRP A 228 -11.35 2.65 -1.02
N SER A 229 -12.27 2.01 -1.71
CA SER A 229 -12.23 0.56 -1.93
C SER A 229 -12.40 0.23 -3.40
N VAL A 230 -11.64 -0.78 -3.85
CA VAL A 230 -11.83 -1.38 -5.18
C VAL A 230 -12.47 -2.74 -4.97
N ILE A 231 -13.67 -2.88 -5.54
CA ILE A 231 -14.42 -4.14 -5.58
C ILE A 231 -14.29 -4.71 -6.98
N VAL A 232 -13.89 -5.97 -7.11
CA VAL A 232 -13.82 -6.62 -8.43
C VAL A 232 -15.24 -6.78 -8.97
N GLY A 233 -15.48 -6.15 -10.13
CA GLY A 233 -16.74 -6.22 -10.86
C GLY A 233 -17.65 -4.99 -10.75
N ILE A 234 -17.35 -4.00 -9.88
CA ILE A 234 -18.14 -2.77 -9.77
C ILE A 234 -17.20 -1.59 -9.51
N CYS A 235 -17.17 -0.60 -10.41
CA CYS A 235 -16.74 0.74 -10.08
C CYS A 235 -17.90 1.46 -9.40
N ILE A 236 -17.74 1.86 -8.15
CA ILE A 236 -18.67 2.75 -7.45
C ILE A 236 -18.08 4.15 -7.56
N ASN A 237 -18.77 5.03 -8.31
CA ASN A 237 -18.49 6.47 -8.32
C ASN A 237 -19.19 7.13 -7.13
#